data_b551981b1978db15d6061808729b5ed3
#
_entry.id   b551981b1978db15d6061808729b5ed3
#
_cell.length_a   1.000
_cell.length_b   1.000
_cell.length_c   1.000
_cell.angle_alpha   90.00
_cell.angle_beta   90.00
_cell.angle_gamma   90.00
#
_symmetry.space_group_name_H-M   'P 1'
#
loop_
_entity.id
_entity.type
_entity.pdbx_description
1 polymer ?
#
loop_
_entity_poly.entity_id
_entity_poly.type
_entity_poly.pdbx_seq_one_letter_code
_entity_poly.pdbx_strand_id
1 'polypeptide(L)'
;MKRYFLGIDTSCYTTSCAIIDDELNIVGEARKILDVKPGMKGLQQSNMVFQHTKVLPRLIEELPQVPLSGIGVSAFPRRSDDSYMPAFLVGHGFARALSHMMQVPMYEFAHQENHILAALREVGHVPTFPFYSLHLSGGTTELVLTEYKGKGIFESSIIGGSKDLQGGQFVDRVGVALGIQFPCGKELELLASQTDTYDPLPSSVKEGWISFAGPCSAALRNIEKGASPASMSKALFSCIGNSLEKLLIYHLKHTPVSTLIAVGGVMSNSILRNRLNGFCHKNNVTVHFANPKFSVDNATGNAYGAFLATQK
;
A
#
# COMPACT_ATOMS: atom_id res chain seq x y z
N MET A 1 -29.29 11.41 11.56
CA MET A 1 -29.49 10.55 10.37
C MET A 1 -28.12 10.01 10.01
N LYS A 2 -27.99 8.70 9.74
CA LYS A 2 -26.72 8.06 9.41
C LYS A 2 -26.22 8.59 8.05
N ARG A 3 -24.94 8.93 7.95
CA ARG A 3 -24.33 9.46 6.73
C ARG A 3 -23.53 8.35 6.03
N TYR A 4 -23.52 8.36 4.71
CA TYR A 4 -22.81 7.35 3.92
C TYR A 4 -21.91 8.02 2.88
N PHE A 5 -20.74 7.42 2.64
CA PHE A 5 -19.72 7.95 1.76
C PHE A 5 -19.26 6.90 0.77
N LEU A 6 -19.33 7.22 -0.51
CA LEU A 6 -18.89 6.36 -1.60
C LEU A 6 -17.42 6.64 -1.92
N GLY A 7 -16.61 5.61 -2.01
CA GLY A 7 -15.28 5.65 -2.59
C GLY A 7 -15.25 4.97 -3.96
N ILE A 8 -14.49 5.50 -4.89
CA ILE A 8 -14.23 4.92 -6.22
C ILE A 8 -12.74 4.94 -6.49
N ASP A 9 -12.19 3.81 -6.98
CA ASP A 9 -10.79 3.71 -7.41
C ASP A 9 -10.67 2.89 -8.70
N THR A 10 -10.08 3.50 -9.74
CA THR A 10 -9.75 2.89 -11.03
C THR A 10 -8.29 3.15 -11.39
N SER A 11 -7.43 3.21 -10.40
CA SER A 11 -6.04 3.68 -10.51
C SER A 11 -5.12 2.78 -11.31
N CYS A 12 -5.18 1.45 -11.06
CA CYS A 12 -4.23 0.48 -11.60
C CYS A 12 -4.93 -0.77 -12.15
N TYR A 13 -4.61 -1.93 -11.58
CA TYR A 13 -5.12 -3.23 -12.05
C TYR A 13 -6.43 -3.64 -11.38
N THR A 14 -7.02 -2.81 -10.54
CA THR A 14 -8.25 -3.13 -9.82
C THR A 14 -9.29 -2.03 -10.01
N THR A 15 -10.47 -2.40 -10.48
CA THR A 15 -11.65 -1.53 -10.36
C THR A 15 -12.27 -1.77 -9.00
N SER A 16 -12.49 -0.75 -8.20
CA SER A 16 -13.11 -0.90 -6.89
C SER A 16 -14.05 0.25 -6.54
N CYS A 17 -15.07 -0.07 -5.77
CA CYS A 17 -15.96 0.89 -5.13
C CYS A 17 -16.34 0.38 -3.73
N ALA A 18 -16.57 1.29 -2.80
CA ALA A 18 -16.94 0.96 -1.43
C ALA A 18 -17.81 2.05 -0.82
N ILE A 19 -18.73 1.66 0.06
CA ILE A 19 -19.52 2.57 0.87
C ILE A 19 -19.14 2.35 2.33
N ILE A 20 -18.83 3.43 3.05
CA ILE A 20 -18.71 3.44 4.51
C ILE A 20 -19.80 4.31 5.13
N ASP A 21 -20.11 4.04 6.39
CA ASP A 21 -20.95 4.91 7.20
C ASP A 21 -20.11 5.90 8.03
N ASP A 22 -20.76 6.77 8.78
CA ASP A 22 -20.11 7.76 9.67
C ASP A 22 -19.54 7.16 10.96
N GLU A 23 -19.74 5.86 11.21
CA GLU A 23 -19.07 5.05 12.23
C GLU A 23 -17.86 4.29 11.66
N LEU A 24 -17.50 4.55 10.40
CA LEU A 24 -16.39 3.94 9.64
C LEU A 24 -16.58 2.46 9.30
N ASN A 25 -17.79 1.90 9.46
CA ASN A 25 -18.08 0.55 9.03
C ASN A 25 -18.20 0.48 7.51
N ILE A 26 -17.66 -0.57 6.92
CA ILE A 26 -17.87 -0.87 5.49
C ILE A 26 -19.29 -1.42 5.34
N VAL A 27 -20.14 -0.66 4.65
CA VAL A 27 -21.55 -1.02 4.38
C VAL A 27 -21.67 -1.85 3.11
N GLY A 28 -20.78 -1.61 2.14
CA GLY A 28 -20.64 -2.39 0.92
C GLY A 28 -19.28 -2.18 0.29
N GLU A 29 -18.73 -3.23 -0.33
CA GLU A 29 -17.46 -3.20 -1.05
C GLU A 29 -17.55 -4.15 -2.23
N ALA A 30 -17.21 -3.65 -3.42
CA ALA A 30 -17.11 -4.45 -4.63
C ALA A 30 -15.81 -4.11 -5.36
N ARG A 31 -15.10 -5.15 -5.84
CA ARG A 31 -13.85 -4.97 -6.58
C ARG A 31 -13.61 -6.10 -7.58
N LYS A 32 -12.95 -5.75 -8.67
CA LYS A 32 -12.54 -6.71 -9.70
C LYS A 32 -11.15 -6.37 -10.21
N ILE A 33 -10.27 -7.36 -10.19
CA ILE A 33 -8.97 -7.27 -10.85
C ILE A 33 -9.18 -7.33 -12.36
N LEU A 34 -8.47 -6.49 -13.11
CA LEU A 34 -8.52 -6.45 -14.55
C LEU A 34 -7.91 -7.72 -15.15
N ASP A 35 -8.48 -8.16 -16.25
CA ASP A 35 -8.03 -9.36 -16.96
C ASP A 35 -6.71 -9.05 -17.71
N VAL A 36 -5.63 -9.76 -17.37
CA VAL A 36 -4.35 -9.71 -18.07
C VAL A 36 -4.20 -10.99 -18.87
N LYS A 37 -3.99 -10.88 -20.19
CA LYS A 37 -3.80 -12.05 -21.05
C LYS A 37 -2.53 -12.81 -20.64
N PRO A 38 -2.55 -14.15 -20.64
CA PRO A 38 -1.38 -14.96 -20.37
C PRO A 38 -0.19 -14.55 -21.25
N GLY A 39 1.00 -14.41 -20.65
CA GLY A 39 2.23 -14.01 -21.33
C GLY A 39 2.45 -12.49 -21.47
N MET A 40 1.47 -11.66 -21.11
CA MET A 40 1.66 -10.21 -21.09
C MET A 40 2.29 -9.75 -19.77
N LYS A 41 3.22 -8.79 -19.85
CA LYS A 41 3.90 -8.20 -18.66
C LYS A 41 3.13 -7.04 -18.01
N GLY A 42 1.91 -6.75 -18.50
CA GLY A 42 1.05 -5.66 -18.00
C GLY A 42 -0.04 -5.31 -19.00
N LEU A 43 -0.83 -4.28 -18.68
CA LEU A 43 -1.89 -3.75 -19.53
C LEU A 43 -1.52 -2.38 -20.08
N GLN A 44 -1.86 -2.13 -21.33
CA GLN A 44 -1.83 -0.79 -21.91
C GLN A 44 -2.93 0.07 -21.27
N GLN A 45 -2.69 1.36 -21.12
CA GLN A 45 -3.63 2.30 -20.51
C GLN A 45 -5.01 2.31 -21.19
N SER A 46 -5.05 2.21 -22.51
CA SER A 46 -6.32 2.11 -23.28
C SER A 46 -7.13 0.88 -22.91
N ASN A 47 -6.46 -0.25 -22.65
CA ASN A 47 -7.13 -1.48 -22.23
C ASN A 47 -7.63 -1.35 -20.78
N MET A 48 -6.85 -0.73 -19.88
CA MET A 48 -7.30 -0.42 -18.53
C MET A 48 -8.57 0.44 -18.54
N VAL A 49 -8.56 1.55 -19.29
CA VAL A 49 -9.74 2.43 -19.47
C VAL A 49 -10.94 1.63 -19.96
N PHE A 50 -10.77 0.81 -20.99
CA PHE A 50 -11.86 -0.01 -21.52
C PHE A 50 -12.44 -0.97 -20.48
N GLN A 51 -11.57 -1.69 -19.76
CA GLN A 51 -12.03 -2.64 -18.75
C GLN A 51 -12.71 -1.94 -17.56
N HIS A 52 -12.09 -0.86 -17.02
CA HIS A 52 -12.70 -0.07 -15.97
C HIS A 52 -14.08 0.47 -16.34
N THR A 53 -14.23 1.00 -17.56
CA THR A 53 -15.51 1.51 -18.08
C THR A 53 -16.59 0.44 -18.10
N LYS A 54 -16.24 -0.80 -18.44
CA LYS A 54 -17.20 -1.93 -18.44
C LYS A 54 -17.53 -2.45 -17.05
N VAL A 55 -16.57 -2.42 -16.14
CA VAL A 55 -16.66 -3.09 -14.84
C VAL A 55 -17.27 -2.18 -13.79
N LEU A 56 -16.87 -0.91 -13.72
CA LEU A 56 -17.26 -0.01 -12.64
C LEU A 56 -18.78 0.13 -12.46
N PRO A 57 -19.61 0.29 -13.51
CA PRO A 57 -21.06 0.37 -13.32
C PRO A 57 -21.63 -0.86 -12.62
N ARG A 58 -21.18 -2.06 -13.02
CA ARG A 58 -21.64 -3.33 -12.44
C ARG A 58 -21.27 -3.47 -10.97
N LEU A 59 -20.06 -3.03 -10.60
CA LEU A 59 -19.64 -3.03 -9.19
C LEU A 59 -20.46 -2.03 -8.36
N ILE A 60 -20.83 -0.89 -8.93
CA ILE A 60 -21.72 0.08 -8.26
C ILE A 60 -23.11 -0.52 -8.03
N GLU A 61 -23.63 -1.30 -8.99
CA GLU A 61 -24.92 -2.01 -8.88
C GLU A 61 -24.92 -3.07 -7.76
N GLU A 62 -23.76 -3.61 -7.38
CA GLU A 62 -23.61 -4.57 -6.27
C GLU A 62 -23.66 -3.88 -4.89
N LEU A 63 -23.48 -2.56 -4.82
CA LEU A 63 -23.50 -1.83 -3.56
C LEU A 63 -24.92 -1.58 -3.06
N PRO A 64 -25.13 -1.50 -1.74
CA PRO A 64 -26.44 -1.17 -1.19
C PRO A 64 -26.84 0.26 -1.58
N GLN A 65 -28.13 0.44 -1.88
CA GLN A 65 -28.70 1.75 -2.16
C GLN A 65 -28.92 2.52 -0.85
N VAL A 66 -28.12 3.57 -0.64
CA VAL A 66 -28.17 4.42 0.54
C VAL A 66 -28.05 5.90 0.14
N PRO A 67 -28.63 6.83 0.94
CA PRO A 67 -28.48 8.25 0.68
C PRO A 67 -27.02 8.70 0.93
N LEU A 68 -26.27 8.97 -0.12
CA LEU A 68 -24.88 9.42 -0.01
C LEU A 68 -24.80 10.83 0.56
N SER A 69 -23.72 11.10 1.33
CA SER A 69 -23.35 12.40 1.87
C SER A 69 -22.08 12.97 1.22
N GLY A 70 -21.37 12.17 0.44
CA GLY A 70 -20.18 12.58 -0.30
C GLY A 70 -19.58 11.43 -1.07
N ILE A 71 -18.76 11.75 -2.08
CA ILE A 71 -18.07 10.81 -2.95
C ILE A 71 -16.57 11.15 -2.95
N GLY A 72 -15.72 10.17 -2.68
CA GLY A 72 -14.28 10.27 -2.82
C GLY A 72 -13.79 9.44 -4.01
N VAL A 73 -12.82 9.96 -4.75
CA VAL A 73 -12.29 9.28 -5.93
C VAL A 73 -10.77 9.46 -6.05
N SER A 74 -10.06 8.41 -6.47
CA SER A 74 -8.69 8.55 -6.92
C SER A 74 -8.67 9.24 -8.29
N ALA A 75 -8.17 10.48 -8.35
CA ALA A 75 -8.17 11.32 -9.55
C ALA A 75 -6.83 11.31 -10.28
N PHE A 76 -5.74 11.00 -9.59
CA PHE A 76 -4.36 11.00 -10.11
C PHE A 76 -3.46 10.07 -9.27
N PRO A 77 -2.30 9.62 -9.83
CA PRO A 77 -1.37 8.76 -9.09
C PRO A 77 -0.80 9.39 -7.83
N ARG A 78 -0.28 10.61 -7.95
CA ARG A 78 0.32 11.41 -6.86
C ARG A 78 -0.14 12.86 -6.98
N ARG A 79 -0.09 13.61 -5.89
CA ARG A 79 -0.41 15.05 -5.89
C ARG A 79 0.78 15.86 -6.41
N SER A 80 0.97 15.86 -7.72
CA SER A 80 1.99 16.64 -8.45
C SER A 80 1.46 17.00 -9.84
N ASP A 81 1.92 18.12 -10.40
CA ASP A 81 1.39 18.69 -11.66
C ASP A 81 1.54 17.74 -12.86
N ASP A 82 2.58 16.90 -12.88
CA ASP A 82 2.85 15.95 -13.98
C ASP A 82 2.23 14.55 -13.73
N SER A 83 1.42 14.38 -12.69
CA SER A 83 0.90 13.08 -12.29
C SER A 83 -0.41 12.76 -13.01
N TYR A 84 -0.31 12.17 -14.20
CA TYR A 84 -1.46 11.81 -15.03
C TYR A 84 -1.39 10.36 -15.53
N MET A 85 -2.51 9.65 -15.41
CA MET A 85 -2.73 8.35 -16.06
C MET A 85 -4.18 8.22 -16.55
N PRO A 86 -4.42 7.81 -17.80
CA PRO A 86 -5.76 7.70 -18.40
C PRO A 86 -6.76 6.85 -17.61
N ALA A 87 -6.31 5.79 -16.93
CA ALA A 87 -7.16 4.91 -16.14
C ALA A 87 -7.98 5.64 -15.08
N PHE A 88 -7.41 6.69 -14.45
CA PHE A 88 -8.07 7.51 -13.43
C PHE A 88 -9.29 8.26 -13.96
N LEU A 89 -9.30 8.63 -15.24
CA LEU A 89 -10.41 9.36 -15.86
C LEU A 89 -11.74 8.62 -15.76
N VAL A 90 -11.72 7.29 -15.72
CA VAL A 90 -12.94 6.49 -15.62
C VAL A 90 -13.63 6.74 -14.29
N GLY A 91 -12.94 6.45 -13.18
CA GLY A 91 -13.48 6.67 -11.83
C GLY A 91 -13.85 8.13 -11.60
N HIS A 92 -12.99 9.06 -12.02
CA HIS A 92 -13.23 10.50 -11.89
C HIS A 92 -14.50 10.95 -12.66
N GLY A 93 -14.66 10.49 -13.90
CA GLY A 93 -15.84 10.82 -14.71
C GLY A 93 -17.14 10.30 -14.10
N PHE A 94 -17.15 9.04 -13.63
CA PHE A 94 -18.29 8.46 -12.91
C PHE A 94 -18.59 9.19 -11.60
N ALA A 95 -17.59 9.47 -10.77
CA ALA A 95 -17.76 10.20 -9.52
C ALA A 95 -18.36 11.58 -9.75
N ARG A 96 -17.89 12.30 -10.77
CA ARG A 96 -18.39 13.63 -11.15
C ARG A 96 -19.85 13.59 -11.61
N ALA A 97 -20.21 12.63 -12.44
CA ALA A 97 -21.58 12.47 -12.90
C ALA A 97 -22.54 12.12 -11.75
N LEU A 98 -22.16 11.16 -10.89
CA LEU A 98 -22.94 10.78 -9.71
C LEU A 98 -23.07 11.95 -8.72
N SER A 99 -22.00 12.66 -8.42
CA SER A 99 -22.00 13.85 -7.54
C SER A 99 -23.01 14.89 -8.02
N HIS A 100 -22.99 15.21 -9.32
CA HIS A 100 -23.93 16.16 -9.90
C HIS A 100 -25.37 15.70 -9.80
N MET A 101 -25.64 14.45 -10.19
CA MET A 101 -27.01 13.89 -10.22
C MET A 101 -27.59 13.70 -8.82
N MET A 102 -26.77 13.33 -7.85
CA MET A 102 -27.19 13.10 -6.46
C MET A 102 -27.08 14.35 -5.57
N GLN A 103 -26.55 15.45 -6.11
CA GLN A 103 -26.33 16.71 -5.39
C GLN A 103 -25.51 16.55 -4.10
N VAL A 104 -24.47 15.72 -4.15
CA VAL A 104 -23.53 15.51 -3.06
C VAL A 104 -22.12 15.95 -3.45
N PRO A 105 -21.28 16.43 -2.52
CA PRO A 105 -19.92 16.86 -2.83
C PRO A 105 -19.05 15.69 -3.31
N MET A 106 -18.12 15.99 -4.24
CA MET A 106 -17.06 15.09 -4.68
C MET A 106 -15.70 15.61 -4.17
N TYR A 107 -14.85 14.67 -3.77
CA TYR A 107 -13.50 14.94 -3.28
C TYR A 107 -12.48 14.09 -4.04
N GLU A 108 -11.40 14.75 -4.47
CA GLU A 108 -10.35 14.14 -5.28
C GLU A 108 -9.13 13.84 -4.42
N PHE A 109 -8.64 12.61 -4.51
CA PHE A 109 -7.47 12.11 -3.80
C PHE A 109 -6.45 11.55 -4.78
N ALA A 110 -5.17 11.58 -4.40
CA ALA A 110 -4.17 10.77 -5.08
C ALA A 110 -4.38 9.29 -4.72
N HIS A 111 -3.98 8.39 -5.62
CA HIS A 111 -3.97 6.96 -5.32
C HIS A 111 -3.08 6.64 -4.09
N GLN A 112 -1.96 7.32 -3.94
CA GLN A 112 -1.12 7.20 -2.75
C GLN A 112 -1.86 7.63 -1.47
N GLU A 113 -2.64 8.72 -1.52
CA GLU A 113 -3.49 9.16 -0.40
C GLU A 113 -4.58 8.13 -0.07
N ASN A 114 -5.17 7.49 -1.09
CA ASN A 114 -6.16 6.43 -0.88
C ASN A 114 -5.60 5.28 -0.05
N HIS A 115 -4.37 4.83 -0.29
CA HIS A 115 -3.73 3.80 0.53
C HIS A 115 -3.51 4.24 1.99
N ILE A 116 -3.07 5.47 2.20
CA ILE A 116 -2.89 6.05 3.54
C ILE A 116 -4.25 6.15 4.26
N LEU A 117 -5.25 6.69 3.58
CA LEU A 117 -6.61 6.82 4.09
C LEU A 117 -7.25 5.47 4.44
N ALA A 118 -7.04 4.44 3.62
CA ALA A 118 -7.54 3.10 3.90
C ALA A 118 -6.94 2.53 5.20
N ALA A 119 -5.65 2.75 5.43
CA ALA A 119 -4.99 2.34 6.68
C ALA A 119 -5.48 3.17 7.87
N LEU A 120 -5.60 4.50 7.72
CA LEU A 120 -6.08 5.39 8.78
C LEU A 120 -7.53 5.11 9.17
N ARG A 121 -8.39 4.71 8.24
CA ARG A 121 -9.76 4.27 8.56
C ARG A 121 -9.77 3.12 9.58
N GLU A 122 -8.85 2.17 9.45
CA GLU A 122 -8.74 1.05 10.41
C GLU A 122 -8.20 1.51 11.77
N VAL A 123 -7.34 2.51 11.79
CA VAL A 123 -6.83 3.14 13.02
C VAL A 123 -7.93 3.92 13.75
N GLY A 124 -8.92 4.43 13.02
CA GLY A 124 -10.06 5.17 13.55
C GLY A 124 -9.78 6.65 13.83
N HIS A 125 -8.56 7.11 13.64
CA HIS A 125 -8.19 8.52 13.77
C HIS A 125 -7.06 8.91 12.82
N VAL A 126 -6.97 10.20 12.50
CA VAL A 126 -5.86 10.77 11.73
C VAL A 126 -4.86 11.39 12.72
N PRO A 127 -3.56 11.05 12.62
CA PRO A 127 -2.55 11.72 13.44
C PRO A 127 -2.57 13.24 13.22
N THR A 128 -2.54 14.01 14.30
CA THR A 128 -2.54 15.48 14.26
C THR A 128 -1.17 16.07 13.94
N PHE A 129 -0.10 15.29 14.13
CA PHE A 129 1.28 15.65 13.82
C PHE A 129 1.76 14.87 12.60
N PRO A 130 2.83 15.31 11.93
CA PRO A 130 3.45 14.55 10.85
C PRO A 130 3.75 13.12 11.28
N PHE A 131 3.55 12.17 10.40
CA PHE A 131 3.75 10.75 10.62
C PHE A 131 4.44 10.10 9.43
N TYR A 132 5.01 8.92 9.64
CA TYR A 132 5.57 8.14 8.55
C TYR A 132 4.55 7.15 7.99
N SER A 133 4.58 7.01 6.65
CA SER A 133 3.94 5.91 5.93
C SER A 133 5.03 5.06 5.27
N LEU A 134 5.16 3.80 5.67
CA LEU A 134 6.06 2.83 5.08
C LEU A 134 5.29 1.92 4.14
N HIS A 135 5.55 2.03 2.84
CA HIS A 135 4.98 1.16 1.83
C HIS A 135 5.99 0.09 1.41
N LEU A 136 5.68 -1.18 1.65
CA LEU A 136 6.53 -2.31 1.29
C LEU A 136 5.71 -3.36 0.54
N SER A 137 5.87 -3.39 -0.79
CA SER A 137 5.12 -4.26 -1.69
C SER A 137 6.00 -4.87 -2.79
N GLY A 138 5.40 -5.57 -3.74
CA GLY A 138 6.08 -6.08 -4.94
C GLY A 138 6.70 -5.00 -5.80
N GLY A 139 6.04 -3.85 -5.93
CA GLY A 139 6.45 -2.75 -6.80
C GLY A 139 6.99 -1.52 -6.09
N THR A 140 6.89 -1.46 -4.75
CA THR A 140 7.19 -0.24 -3.99
C THR A 140 7.91 -0.56 -2.69
N THR A 141 8.95 0.23 -2.39
CA THR A 141 9.61 0.30 -1.08
C THR A 141 9.91 1.77 -0.82
N GLU A 142 9.01 2.43 -0.13
CA GLU A 142 9.06 3.88 0.10
C GLU A 142 8.75 4.20 1.56
N LEU A 143 9.49 5.14 2.13
CA LEU A 143 9.17 5.83 3.37
C LEU A 143 8.72 7.24 3.02
N VAL A 144 7.51 7.57 3.41
CA VAL A 144 6.85 8.85 3.10
C VAL A 144 6.63 9.60 4.41
N LEU A 145 7.05 10.84 4.46
CA LEU A 145 6.62 11.78 5.49
C LEU A 145 5.28 12.35 5.07
N THR A 146 4.27 12.21 5.92
CA THR A 146 2.90 12.61 5.64
C THR A 146 2.40 13.57 6.71
N GLU A 147 1.80 14.66 6.30
CA GLU A 147 1.16 15.64 7.16
C GLU A 147 -0.30 15.85 6.75
N TYR A 148 -1.21 15.77 7.70
CA TYR A 148 -2.62 16.04 7.45
C TYR A 148 -2.90 17.54 7.43
N LYS A 149 -3.44 18.03 6.31
CA LYS A 149 -3.78 19.46 6.08
C LYS A 149 -5.26 19.78 6.27
N GLY A 150 -6.03 18.80 6.75
CA GLY A 150 -7.49 18.93 6.90
C GLY A 150 -8.28 18.49 5.66
N LYS A 151 -9.57 18.26 5.83
CA LYS A 151 -10.52 17.89 4.75
C LYS A 151 -10.11 16.66 3.92
N GLY A 152 -9.43 15.69 4.53
CA GLY A 152 -8.95 14.49 3.83
C GLY A 152 -7.69 14.70 2.99
N ILE A 153 -7.11 15.91 2.98
CA ILE A 153 -5.92 16.27 2.19
C ILE A 153 -4.67 15.99 2.99
N PHE A 154 -3.68 15.37 2.34
CA PHE A 154 -2.37 15.12 2.89
C PHE A 154 -1.29 15.81 2.05
N GLU A 155 -0.31 16.39 2.71
CA GLU A 155 0.96 16.73 2.10
C GLU A 155 1.93 15.58 2.37
N SER A 156 2.47 14.98 1.31
CA SER A 156 3.30 13.79 1.41
C SER A 156 4.56 13.94 0.57
N SER A 157 5.71 13.60 1.18
CA SER A 157 7.00 13.59 0.48
C SER A 157 7.73 12.27 0.72
N ILE A 158 8.27 11.69 -0.34
CA ILE A 158 9.12 10.51 -0.23
C ILE A 158 10.46 10.94 0.33
N ILE A 159 10.77 10.48 1.53
CA ILE A 159 12.02 10.82 2.22
C ILE A 159 13.04 9.70 2.17
N GLY A 160 12.63 8.46 1.89
CA GLY A 160 13.49 7.29 1.83
C GLY A 160 12.83 6.13 1.09
N GLY A 161 13.52 5.03 0.96
CA GLY A 161 13.01 3.85 0.27
C GLY A 161 14.11 3.07 -0.42
N SER A 162 13.78 2.23 -1.41
CA SER A 162 14.78 1.51 -2.19
C SER A 162 15.14 2.24 -3.48
N LYS A 163 16.45 2.37 -3.75
CA LYS A 163 16.99 3.01 -4.96
C LYS A 163 17.06 2.08 -6.18
N ASP A 164 16.96 0.78 -5.97
CA ASP A 164 17.21 -0.21 -7.02
C ASP A 164 16.14 -1.29 -7.08
N LEU A 165 16.20 -2.29 -6.24
CA LEU A 165 15.29 -3.42 -6.20
C LEU A 165 14.26 -3.23 -5.09
N GLN A 166 12.98 -3.44 -5.39
CA GLN A 166 11.92 -3.34 -4.38
C GLN A 166 11.93 -4.57 -3.44
N GLY A 167 11.48 -4.39 -2.19
CA GLY A 167 11.50 -5.46 -1.20
C GLY A 167 10.74 -6.70 -1.63
N GLY A 168 9.57 -6.57 -2.26
CA GLY A 168 8.82 -7.70 -2.78
C GLY A 168 9.49 -8.39 -3.96
N GLN A 169 10.14 -7.63 -4.85
CA GLN A 169 10.96 -8.22 -5.93
C GLN A 169 12.15 -9.00 -5.37
N PHE A 170 12.75 -8.55 -4.26
CA PHE A 170 13.81 -9.30 -3.58
C PHE A 170 13.26 -10.62 -3.03
N VAL A 171 12.11 -10.59 -2.36
CA VAL A 171 11.42 -11.78 -1.87
C VAL A 171 11.16 -12.76 -3.01
N ASP A 172 10.55 -12.30 -4.11
CA ASP A 172 10.17 -13.17 -5.21
C ASP A 172 11.38 -13.74 -5.98
N ARG A 173 12.45 -12.95 -6.19
CA ARG A 173 13.68 -13.44 -6.83
C ARG A 173 14.35 -14.55 -6.05
N VAL A 174 14.42 -14.41 -4.71
CA VAL A 174 14.97 -15.45 -3.85
C VAL A 174 14.07 -16.69 -3.86
N GLY A 175 12.74 -16.51 -3.77
CA GLY A 175 11.80 -17.62 -3.79
C GLY A 175 11.84 -18.42 -5.08
N VAL A 176 11.84 -17.73 -6.23
CA VAL A 176 11.95 -18.38 -7.55
C VAL A 176 13.27 -19.13 -7.69
N ALA A 177 14.38 -18.58 -7.20
CA ALA A 177 15.68 -19.28 -7.20
C ALA A 177 15.71 -20.52 -6.30
N LEU A 178 14.87 -20.58 -5.26
CA LEU A 178 14.65 -21.75 -4.42
C LEU A 178 13.61 -22.73 -5.01
N GLY A 179 13.07 -22.47 -6.20
CA GLY A 179 12.06 -23.31 -6.87
C GLY A 179 10.62 -23.07 -6.41
N ILE A 180 10.35 -22.00 -5.67
CA ILE A 180 9.02 -21.66 -5.17
C ILE A 180 8.24 -20.92 -6.28
N GLN A 181 6.94 -21.22 -6.41
CA GLN A 181 6.06 -20.54 -7.36
C GLN A 181 5.73 -19.12 -6.88
N PHE A 182 5.72 -18.19 -7.83
CA PHE A 182 5.26 -16.81 -7.60
C PHE A 182 3.75 -16.77 -7.28
N PRO A 183 3.32 -15.97 -6.28
CA PRO A 183 4.08 -15.09 -5.38
C PRO A 183 4.70 -15.87 -4.20
N CYS A 184 5.99 -15.66 -3.95
CA CYS A 184 6.79 -16.53 -3.07
C CYS A 184 6.68 -16.20 -1.56
N GLY A 185 6.15 -15.04 -1.20
CA GLY A 185 6.24 -14.47 0.15
C GLY A 185 5.75 -15.38 1.26
N LYS A 186 4.59 -16.02 1.09
CA LYS A 186 3.95 -16.88 2.09
C LYS A 186 4.75 -18.16 2.36
N GLU A 187 5.26 -18.79 1.29
CA GLU A 187 6.03 -20.03 1.43
C GLU A 187 7.40 -19.76 2.03
N LEU A 188 8.07 -18.68 1.62
CA LEU A 188 9.32 -18.23 2.24
C LEU A 188 9.15 -17.91 3.73
N GLU A 189 8.03 -17.34 4.14
CA GLU A 189 7.72 -17.07 5.55
C GLU A 189 7.61 -18.37 6.34
N LEU A 190 6.92 -19.37 5.81
CA LEU A 190 6.83 -20.71 6.42
C LEU A 190 8.20 -21.37 6.53
N LEU A 191 9.03 -21.32 5.51
CA LEU A 191 10.40 -21.83 5.55
C LEU A 191 11.26 -21.10 6.59
N ALA A 192 11.18 -19.78 6.65
CA ALA A 192 11.93 -18.97 7.61
C ALA A 192 11.55 -19.27 9.07
N SER A 193 10.34 -19.76 9.34
CA SER A 193 9.89 -20.15 10.68
C SER A 193 10.45 -21.49 11.17
N GLN A 194 11.03 -22.28 10.26
CA GLN A 194 11.58 -23.61 10.58
C GLN A 194 12.98 -23.58 11.18
N THR A 195 13.65 -22.44 11.20
CA THR A 195 15.01 -22.31 11.74
C THR A 195 15.27 -20.93 12.34
N ASP A 196 16.13 -20.93 13.35
CA ASP A 196 16.71 -19.69 13.88
C ASP A 196 18.18 -19.48 13.45
N THR A 197 18.76 -20.48 12.78
CA THR A 197 20.15 -20.45 12.32
C THR A 197 20.21 -20.06 10.84
N TYR A 198 21.01 -19.04 10.52
CA TYR A 198 21.21 -18.56 9.15
C TYR A 198 22.50 -17.76 9.01
N ASP A 199 23.05 -17.74 7.79
CA ASP A 199 24.16 -16.88 7.45
C ASP A 199 23.62 -15.48 7.05
N PRO A 200 24.01 -14.39 7.73
CA PRO A 200 23.45 -13.07 7.47
C PRO A 200 23.76 -12.57 6.06
N LEU A 201 22.73 -12.02 5.41
CA LEU A 201 22.91 -11.23 4.19
C LEU A 201 23.32 -9.80 4.56
N PRO A 202 24.16 -9.13 3.75
CA PRO A 202 24.49 -7.73 3.99
C PRO A 202 23.24 -6.85 3.89
N SER A 203 23.09 -5.85 4.75
CA SER A 203 22.05 -4.83 4.62
C SER A 203 22.69 -3.48 4.30
N SER A 204 22.35 -2.94 3.11
CA SER A 204 22.92 -1.70 2.59
C SER A 204 21.90 -0.57 2.72
N VAL A 205 22.22 0.41 3.59
CA VAL A 205 21.44 1.66 3.74
C VAL A 205 22.42 2.82 3.80
N LYS A 206 22.25 3.79 2.90
CA LYS A 206 23.07 4.98 2.84
C LYS A 206 22.17 6.22 2.77
N GLU A 207 22.37 7.15 3.71
CA GLU A 207 21.63 8.44 3.77
C GLU A 207 20.11 8.25 3.72
N GLY A 208 19.58 7.25 4.45
CA GLY A 208 18.17 6.96 4.49
C GLY A 208 17.60 6.27 3.24
N TRP A 209 18.46 5.68 2.40
CA TRP A 209 18.04 4.93 1.22
C TRP A 209 18.60 3.50 1.24
N ILE A 210 17.75 2.54 0.95
CA ILE A 210 18.07 1.12 0.89
C ILE A 210 18.58 0.74 -0.51
N SER A 211 19.50 -0.24 -0.56
CA SER A 211 19.82 -0.99 -1.77
C SER A 211 19.64 -2.48 -1.49
N PHE A 212 18.75 -3.13 -2.23
CA PHE A 212 18.51 -4.57 -2.16
C PHE A 212 19.20 -5.37 -3.27
N ALA A 213 19.71 -4.72 -4.32
CA ALA A 213 20.37 -5.42 -5.43
C ALA A 213 21.61 -6.21 -4.99
N GLY A 214 22.46 -5.63 -4.15
CA GLY A 214 23.63 -6.31 -3.60
C GLY A 214 23.27 -7.50 -2.72
N PRO A 215 22.41 -7.33 -1.69
CA PRO A 215 21.89 -8.42 -0.88
C PRO A 215 21.21 -9.53 -1.70
N CYS A 216 20.42 -9.18 -2.72
CA CYS A 216 19.79 -10.14 -3.63
C CYS A 216 20.83 -10.97 -4.37
N SER A 217 21.86 -10.34 -4.94
CA SER A 217 22.94 -11.05 -5.62
C SER A 217 23.73 -11.97 -4.67
N ALA A 218 23.90 -11.56 -3.41
CA ALA A 218 24.52 -12.40 -2.39
C ALA A 218 23.65 -13.63 -2.07
N ALA A 219 22.33 -13.42 -1.92
CA ALA A 219 21.38 -14.50 -1.68
C ALA A 219 21.40 -15.55 -2.81
N LEU A 220 21.35 -15.10 -4.08
CA LEU A 220 21.38 -15.99 -5.24
C LEU A 220 22.67 -16.82 -5.28
N ARG A 221 23.83 -16.21 -5.06
CA ARG A 221 25.10 -16.94 -4.97
C ARG A 221 25.13 -17.96 -3.83
N ASN A 222 24.52 -17.68 -2.69
CA ASN A 222 24.46 -18.62 -1.57
C ASN A 222 23.52 -19.80 -1.90
N ILE A 223 22.43 -19.57 -2.62
CA ILE A 223 21.54 -20.62 -3.12
C ILE A 223 22.30 -21.55 -4.08
N GLU A 224 23.04 -20.98 -5.05
CA GLU A 224 23.89 -21.74 -5.98
C GLU A 224 24.95 -22.61 -5.27
N LYS A 225 25.43 -22.16 -4.09
CA LYS A 225 26.35 -22.92 -3.24
C LYS A 225 25.68 -23.96 -2.34
N GLY A 226 24.36 -24.13 -2.44
CA GLY A 226 23.61 -25.13 -1.70
C GLY A 226 23.10 -24.67 -0.33
N ALA A 227 22.93 -23.37 -0.10
CA ALA A 227 22.28 -22.89 1.12
C ALA A 227 20.88 -23.48 1.27
N SER A 228 20.52 -23.89 2.50
CA SER A 228 19.21 -24.49 2.74
C SER A 228 18.08 -23.48 2.52
N PRO A 229 16.92 -23.90 1.96
CA PRO A 229 15.78 -23.00 1.76
C PRO A 229 15.32 -22.29 3.05
N ALA A 230 15.29 -22.98 4.18
CA ALA A 230 14.88 -22.41 5.46
C ALA A 230 15.86 -21.30 5.94
N SER A 231 17.18 -21.60 5.91
CA SER A 231 18.23 -20.67 6.30
C SER A 231 18.23 -19.42 5.40
N MET A 232 18.09 -19.61 4.07
CA MET A 232 18.06 -18.49 3.12
C MET A 232 16.80 -17.62 3.29
N SER A 233 15.64 -18.24 3.55
CA SER A 233 14.40 -17.50 3.82
C SER A 233 14.51 -16.66 5.10
N LYS A 234 15.12 -17.21 6.16
CA LYS A 234 15.38 -16.48 7.41
C LYS A 234 16.36 -15.34 7.19
N ALA A 235 17.45 -15.57 6.45
CA ALA A 235 18.44 -14.54 6.08
C ALA A 235 17.81 -13.39 5.28
N LEU A 236 16.93 -13.72 4.32
CA LEU A 236 16.19 -12.75 3.51
C LEU A 236 15.36 -11.79 4.38
N PHE A 237 14.45 -12.32 5.21
CA PHE A 237 13.59 -11.48 6.05
C PHE A 237 14.38 -10.73 7.12
N SER A 238 15.46 -11.32 7.64
CA SER A 238 16.37 -10.62 8.53
C SER A 238 17.08 -9.46 7.85
N CYS A 239 17.51 -9.63 6.59
CA CYS A 239 18.14 -8.56 5.81
C CYS A 239 17.14 -7.41 5.53
N ILE A 240 15.91 -7.72 5.12
CA ILE A 240 14.86 -6.72 4.92
C ILE A 240 14.59 -5.97 6.23
N GLY A 241 14.37 -6.69 7.33
CA GLY A 241 14.16 -6.08 8.65
C GLY A 241 15.31 -5.17 9.10
N ASN A 242 16.56 -5.63 8.97
CA ASN A 242 17.75 -4.82 9.25
C ASN A 242 17.79 -3.53 8.40
N SER A 243 17.40 -3.62 7.14
CA SER A 243 17.38 -2.49 6.22
C SER A 243 16.31 -1.46 6.60
N LEU A 244 15.10 -1.94 6.96
CA LEU A 244 14.01 -1.09 7.43
C LEU A 244 14.38 -0.38 8.75
N GLU A 245 14.97 -1.08 9.70
CA GLU A 245 15.40 -0.49 10.96
C GLU A 245 16.45 0.61 10.73
N LYS A 246 17.47 0.36 9.90
CA LYS A 246 18.49 1.37 9.55
C LYS A 246 17.88 2.59 8.84
N LEU A 247 16.93 2.36 7.91
CA LEU A 247 16.18 3.42 7.25
C LEU A 247 15.45 4.29 8.29
N LEU A 248 14.70 3.66 9.18
CA LEU A 248 13.91 4.36 10.19
C LEU A 248 14.79 5.08 11.23
N ILE A 249 15.89 4.48 11.68
CA ILE A 249 16.85 5.13 12.58
C ILE A 249 17.37 6.43 11.96
N TYR A 250 17.75 6.38 10.67
CA TYR A 250 18.25 7.56 9.98
C TYR A 250 17.19 8.67 9.97
N HIS A 251 15.96 8.37 9.55
CA HIS A 251 14.93 9.40 9.44
C HIS A 251 14.38 9.88 10.78
N LEU A 252 14.20 9.00 11.77
CA LEU A 252 13.77 9.39 13.12
C LEU A 252 14.78 10.33 13.80
N LYS A 253 16.06 10.21 13.48
CA LYS A 253 17.10 11.13 13.98
C LYS A 253 16.97 12.54 13.38
N HIS A 254 16.52 12.66 12.13
CA HIS A 254 16.41 13.94 11.41
C HIS A 254 15.02 14.56 11.51
N THR A 255 13.98 13.75 11.50
CA THR A 255 12.58 14.17 11.57
C THR A 255 11.81 13.21 12.50
N PRO A 256 11.85 13.44 13.82
CA PRO A 256 11.16 12.58 14.78
C PRO A 256 9.66 12.58 14.55
N VAL A 257 9.05 11.38 14.55
CA VAL A 257 7.60 11.18 14.51
C VAL A 257 7.18 10.19 15.59
N SER A 258 5.95 10.27 16.06
CA SER A 258 5.40 9.34 17.05
C SER A 258 4.56 8.22 16.42
N THR A 259 4.27 8.30 15.12
CA THR A 259 3.38 7.37 14.43
C THR A 259 3.98 6.91 13.11
N LEU A 260 3.86 5.60 12.84
CA LEU A 260 4.21 4.93 11.59
C LEU A 260 3.01 4.13 11.09
N ILE A 261 2.59 4.38 9.87
CA ILE A 261 1.59 3.57 9.15
C ILE A 261 2.34 2.63 8.20
N ALA A 262 2.21 1.32 8.37
CA ALA A 262 2.91 0.32 7.56
C ALA A 262 1.91 -0.42 6.65
N VAL A 263 2.11 -0.29 5.33
CA VAL A 263 1.21 -0.81 4.29
C VAL A 263 1.97 -1.65 3.25
N GLY A 264 1.24 -2.43 2.47
CA GLY A 264 1.78 -3.21 1.35
C GLY A 264 1.84 -4.72 1.63
N GLY A 265 1.82 -5.51 0.55
CA GLY A 265 1.71 -6.97 0.63
C GLY A 265 2.87 -7.64 1.39
N VAL A 266 4.09 -7.12 1.27
CA VAL A 266 5.27 -7.65 2.01
C VAL A 266 5.19 -7.32 3.50
N MET A 267 4.53 -6.21 3.87
CA MET A 267 4.25 -5.89 5.28
C MET A 267 3.19 -6.79 5.93
N SER A 268 2.57 -7.70 5.17
CA SER A 268 1.73 -8.77 5.74
C SER A 268 2.54 -9.88 6.40
N ASN A 269 3.85 -9.98 6.11
CA ASN A 269 4.76 -10.97 6.69
C ASN A 269 4.88 -10.79 8.22
N SER A 270 4.59 -11.84 8.99
CA SER A 270 4.55 -11.79 10.44
C SER A 270 5.93 -11.56 11.06
N ILE A 271 6.99 -12.07 10.45
CA ILE A 271 8.38 -11.89 10.92
C ILE A 271 8.75 -10.40 10.85
N LEU A 272 8.44 -9.76 9.72
CA LEU A 272 8.71 -8.32 9.54
C LEU A 272 7.83 -7.46 10.46
N ARG A 273 6.54 -7.80 10.60
CA ARG A 273 5.61 -7.10 11.52
C ARG A 273 6.10 -7.14 12.96
N ASN A 274 6.39 -8.34 13.46
CA ASN A 274 6.84 -8.51 14.85
C ASN A 274 8.13 -7.74 15.10
N ARG A 275 9.06 -7.80 14.17
CA ARG A 275 10.33 -7.09 14.26
C ARG A 275 10.14 -5.57 14.24
N LEU A 276 9.37 -5.05 13.29
CA LEU A 276 9.09 -3.62 13.17
C LEU A 276 8.34 -3.09 14.39
N ASN A 277 7.39 -3.86 14.91
CA ASN A 277 6.67 -3.52 16.15
C ASN A 277 7.64 -3.37 17.34
N GLY A 278 8.52 -4.35 17.53
CA GLY A 278 9.55 -4.30 18.59
C GLY A 278 10.52 -3.13 18.43
N PHE A 279 10.94 -2.83 17.19
CA PHE A 279 11.76 -1.68 16.88
C PHE A 279 11.05 -0.35 17.20
N CYS A 280 9.82 -0.18 16.72
CA CYS A 280 9.03 1.02 16.93
C CYS A 280 8.77 1.27 18.43
N HIS A 281 8.40 0.24 19.18
CA HIS A 281 8.22 0.34 20.63
C HIS A 281 9.49 0.85 21.36
N LYS A 282 10.66 0.32 20.99
CA LYS A 282 11.95 0.77 21.57
C LYS A 282 12.29 2.23 21.24
N ASN A 283 11.74 2.77 20.17
CA ASN A 283 11.99 4.15 19.70
C ASN A 283 10.82 5.10 19.99
N ASN A 284 9.86 4.72 20.83
CA ASN A 284 8.66 5.51 21.17
C ASN A 284 7.81 5.88 19.94
N VAL A 285 7.73 4.99 18.96
CA VAL A 285 6.88 5.12 17.77
C VAL A 285 5.75 4.12 17.87
N THR A 286 4.51 4.56 17.70
CA THR A 286 3.36 3.69 17.55
C THR A 286 3.25 3.26 16.10
N VAL A 287 3.31 1.95 15.83
CA VAL A 287 3.14 1.42 14.48
C VAL A 287 1.73 0.85 14.30
N HIS A 288 1.09 1.25 13.21
CA HIS A 288 -0.18 0.69 12.75
C HIS A 288 0.04 -0.06 11.43
N PHE A 289 -0.34 -1.32 11.40
CA PHE A 289 -0.24 -2.15 10.20
C PHE A 289 -1.60 -2.21 9.52
N ALA A 290 -1.66 -1.81 8.26
CA ALA A 290 -2.86 -2.03 7.46
C ALA A 290 -3.18 -3.53 7.36
N ASN A 291 -4.47 -3.84 7.39
CA ASN A 291 -4.93 -5.20 7.14
C ASN A 291 -4.52 -5.60 5.70
N PRO A 292 -3.99 -6.81 5.49
CA PRO A 292 -3.63 -7.30 4.15
C PRO A 292 -4.75 -7.15 3.12
N LYS A 293 -6.01 -7.30 3.54
CA LYS A 293 -7.19 -7.10 2.69
C LYS A 293 -7.27 -5.70 2.07
N PHE A 294 -6.78 -4.67 2.78
CA PHE A 294 -6.80 -3.26 2.36
C PHE A 294 -5.41 -2.74 1.92
N SER A 295 -4.39 -3.60 1.96
CA SER A 295 -3.05 -3.29 1.42
C SER A 295 -2.95 -3.40 -0.10
N VAL A 296 -3.99 -3.94 -0.76
CA VAL A 296 -4.17 -3.97 -2.21
C VAL A 296 -5.10 -2.84 -2.64
N ASP A 297 -5.11 -2.49 -3.94
CA ASP A 297 -5.97 -1.45 -4.48
C ASP A 297 -7.42 -1.66 -4.05
N ASN A 298 -7.99 -0.65 -3.41
CA ASN A 298 -9.36 -0.64 -2.90
C ASN A 298 -9.87 0.80 -2.79
N ALA A 299 -11.17 0.99 -2.68
CA ALA A 299 -11.80 2.31 -2.63
C ALA A 299 -12.18 2.77 -1.21
N THR A 300 -11.89 1.98 -0.18
CA THR A 300 -12.31 2.32 1.21
C THR A 300 -11.61 3.56 1.73
N GLY A 301 -10.36 3.82 1.29
CA GLY A 301 -9.63 5.04 1.64
C GLY A 301 -10.29 6.27 1.05
N ASN A 302 -10.70 6.23 -0.22
CA ASN A 302 -11.41 7.34 -0.85
C ASN A 302 -12.75 7.65 -0.14
N ALA A 303 -13.49 6.62 0.27
CA ALA A 303 -14.72 6.79 1.05
C ALA A 303 -14.42 7.47 2.40
N TYR A 304 -13.34 7.06 3.08
CA TYR A 304 -12.90 7.68 4.34
C TYR A 304 -12.41 9.11 4.14
N GLY A 305 -11.70 9.39 3.05
CA GLY A 305 -11.31 10.75 2.67
C GLY A 305 -12.51 11.67 2.48
N ALA A 306 -13.56 11.20 1.81
CA ALA A 306 -14.81 11.94 1.68
C ALA A 306 -15.49 12.19 3.05
N PHE A 307 -15.49 11.20 3.95
CA PHE A 307 -15.96 11.40 5.32
C PHE A 307 -15.15 12.50 6.03
N LEU A 308 -13.82 12.44 6.02
CA LEU A 308 -12.94 13.44 6.64
C LEU A 308 -13.15 14.84 6.07
N ALA A 309 -13.35 14.95 4.75
CA ALA A 309 -13.55 16.23 4.07
C ALA A 309 -14.88 16.92 4.47
N THR A 310 -15.85 16.16 5.00
CA THR A 310 -17.12 16.71 5.52
C THR A 310 -17.09 17.05 7.00
N GLN A 311 -16.01 16.70 7.73
CA GLN A 311 -15.86 17.12 9.13
C GLN A 311 -15.50 18.60 9.19
N LYS A 312 -16.11 19.31 10.14
CA LYS A 312 -15.89 20.75 10.35
C LYS A 312 -14.56 21.02 11.05
#